data_2a16c71a209608caaf594c82bf840b01
#
_entry.id   2a16c71a209608caaf594c82bf840b01
#
_cell.length_a   1.000
_cell.length_b   1.000
_cell.length_c   1.000
_cell.angle_alpha   90.00
_cell.angle_beta   90.00
_cell.angle_gamma   90.00
#
_symmetry.space_group_name_H-M   'P 1'
#
loop_
_entity.id
_entity.type
_entity.pdbx_description
1 polymer ?
#
loop_
_entity_poly.entity_id
_entity_poly.type
_entity_poly.pdbx_seq_one_letter_code
_entity_poly.pdbx_strand_id
1 'polypeptide(L)'
;ALDAAVNADVERLIYASTMYVYSSYGSFYRASKQAAEIVIEAYSEKYDLSHTLLRYGSLYGPRSQTWNGLKRYVKEIVENSKLIYPGGGEEKREYIHVKDAARLSVDVLDDSHKNQAITVTGVQVLKSKELIEMIFEIAGIMPDVTFDDSDRQRHHYVTTPYRYTPKQAKKLIPNEFIDLGEGILELVDELYRESKSSR
;
A
#
# COMPACT_ATOMS: atom_id res chain seq x y z
N ALA A 1 -9.04 -10.12 13.98
CA ALA A 1 -8.08 -11.06 13.35
C ALA A 1 -6.80 -11.17 14.19
N LEU A 2 -6.12 -10.07 14.52
CA LEU A 2 -4.84 -10.09 15.24
C LEU A 2 -4.98 -10.70 16.65
N ASP A 3 -5.98 -10.28 17.43
CA ASP A 3 -6.26 -10.89 18.74
C ASP A 3 -6.51 -12.41 18.62
N ALA A 4 -7.25 -12.82 17.60
CA ALA A 4 -7.49 -14.23 17.35
C ALA A 4 -6.22 -15.00 16.98
N ALA A 5 -5.31 -14.37 16.20
CA ALA A 5 -4.04 -14.96 15.85
C ALA A 5 -3.15 -15.17 17.08
N VAL A 6 -3.06 -14.15 17.96
CA VAL A 6 -2.32 -14.25 19.21
C VAL A 6 -2.92 -15.31 20.13
N ASN A 7 -4.25 -15.30 20.33
CA ASN A 7 -4.93 -16.25 21.22
C ASN A 7 -4.88 -17.72 20.74
N ALA A 8 -4.68 -17.90 19.43
CA ALA A 8 -4.58 -19.24 18.81
C ALA A 8 -3.13 -19.68 18.57
N ASP A 9 -2.15 -18.96 19.09
CA ASP A 9 -0.72 -19.22 18.90
C ASP A 9 -0.35 -19.43 17.41
N VAL A 10 -0.90 -18.56 16.53
CA VAL A 10 -0.59 -18.62 15.11
C VAL A 10 0.91 -18.38 14.91
N GLU A 11 1.58 -19.31 14.27
CA GLU A 11 3.02 -19.28 14.05
C GLU A 11 3.47 -18.03 13.26
N ARG A 12 2.69 -17.60 12.27
CA ARG A 12 2.99 -16.42 11.48
C ARG A 12 1.74 -15.85 10.81
N LEU A 13 1.57 -14.55 10.88
CA LEU A 13 0.55 -13.82 10.13
C LEU A 13 1.12 -13.35 8.79
N ILE A 14 0.51 -13.75 7.68
CA ILE A 14 0.83 -13.21 6.35
C ILE A 14 -0.26 -12.23 5.95
N TYR A 15 0.14 -10.97 5.68
CA TYR A 15 -0.79 -9.91 5.36
C TYR A 15 -0.63 -9.43 3.92
N ALA A 16 -1.73 -9.48 3.15
CA ALA A 16 -1.80 -8.95 1.80
C ALA A 16 -1.88 -7.42 1.84
N SER A 17 -0.75 -6.77 1.66
CA SER A 17 -0.60 -5.33 1.54
C SER A 17 -0.47 -4.90 0.07
N THR A 18 0.04 -3.72 -0.20
CA THR A 18 0.09 -3.12 -1.54
C THR A 18 1.27 -2.18 -1.70
N MET A 19 1.76 -2.01 -2.92
CA MET A 19 2.77 -1.00 -3.27
C MET A 19 2.27 0.44 -3.02
N TYR A 20 0.96 0.66 -2.90
CA TYR A 20 0.41 1.97 -2.56
C TYR A 20 0.88 2.50 -1.19
N VAL A 21 1.34 1.64 -0.27
CA VAL A 21 1.87 2.10 1.02
C VAL A 21 3.08 3.03 0.86
N TYR A 22 3.80 2.92 -0.25
CA TYR A 22 4.92 3.81 -0.59
C TYR A 22 4.50 5.09 -1.35
N SER A 23 3.25 5.14 -1.82
CA SER A 23 2.76 6.18 -2.72
C SER A 23 2.12 7.35 -1.96
N SER A 24 2.04 8.53 -2.60
CA SER A 24 1.18 9.62 -2.17
C SER A 24 -0.27 9.43 -2.64
N TYR A 25 -0.51 8.46 -3.54
CA TYR A 25 -1.81 8.16 -4.16
C TYR A 25 -2.50 6.99 -3.46
N GLY A 26 -3.75 6.71 -3.81
CA GLY A 26 -4.50 5.57 -3.29
C GLY A 26 -5.45 5.90 -2.15
N SER A 27 -5.55 7.18 -1.73
CA SER A 27 -6.56 7.69 -0.80
C SER A 27 -6.80 6.76 0.42
N PHE A 28 -8.06 6.46 0.74
CA PHE A 28 -8.45 5.60 1.86
C PHE A 28 -7.92 4.16 1.77
N TYR A 29 -7.79 3.61 0.54
CA TYR A 29 -7.20 2.28 0.35
C TYR A 29 -5.75 2.25 0.85
N ARG A 30 -4.93 3.22 0.43
CA ARG A 30 -3.56 3.36 0.95
C ARG A 30 -3.55 3.53 2.46
N ALA A 31 -4.36 4.46 2.97
CA ALA A 31 -4.40 4.78 4.40
C ALA A 31 -4.76 3.54 5.24
N SER A 32 -5.75 2.76 4.81
CA SER A 32 -6.15 1.53 5.50
C SER A 32 -5.05 0.47 5.50
N LYS A 33 -4.32 0.31 4.37
CA LYS A 33 -3.21 -0.64 4.28
C LYS A 33 -2.01 -0.21 5.12
N GLN A 34 -1.65 1.08 5.11
CA GLN A 34 -0.60 1.62 5.99
C GLN A 34 -0.95 1.44 7.47
N ALA A 35 -2.18 1.76 7.87
CA ALA A 35 -2.62 1.57 9.24
C ALA A 35 -2.57 0.10 9.67
N ALA A 36 -2.99 -0.82 8.80
CA ALA A 36 -2.93 -2.25 9.09
C ALA A 36 -1.48 -2.75 9.27
N GLU A 37 -0.53 -2.32 8.43
CA GLU A 37 0.89 -2.67 8.61
C GLU A 37 1.41 -2.19 9.98
N ILE A 38 1.15 -0.94 10.35
CA ILE A 38 1.57 -0.35 11.64
C ILE A 38 0.96 -1.14 12.81
N VAL A 39 -0.31 -1.52 12.74
CA VAL A 39 -0.96 -2.31 13.80
C VAL A 39 -0.37 -3.71 13.88
N ILE A 40 -0.04 -4.36 12.75
CA ILE A 40 0.62 -5.67 12.74
C ILE A 40 2.00 -5.59 13.39
N GLU A 41 2.79 -4.58 13.06
CA GLU A 41 4.11 -4.34 13.68
C GLU A 41 4.00 -4.12 15.19
N ALA A 42 2.99 -3.38 15.66
CA ALA A 42 2.74 -3.20 17.09
C ALA A 42 2.34 -4.51 17.80
N TYR A 43 1.58 -5.39 17.13
CA TYR A 43 1.27 -6.73 17.66
C TYR A 43 2.49 -7.63 17.69
N SER A 44 3.37 -7.54 16.69
CA SER A 44 4.64 -8.24 16.68
C SER A 44 5.52 -7.81 17.86
N GLU A 45 5.63 -6.51 18.09
CA GLU A 45 6.41 -5.96 19.21
C GLU A 45 5.85 -6.38 20.58
N LYS A 46 4.53 -6.31 20.73
CA LYS A 46 3.88 -6.54 22.04
C LYS A 46 3.68 -8.02 22.38
N TYR A 47 3.39 -8.85 21.38
CA TYR A 47 2.94 -10.24 21.59
C TYR A 47 3.85 -11.26 20.91
N ASP A 48 4.98 -10.83 20.33
CA ASP A 48 5.94 -11.68 19.59
C ASP A 48 5.27 -12.43 18.40
N LEU A 49 4.19 -11.84 17.83
CA LEU A 49 3.51 -12.41 16.67
C LEU A 49 4.36 -12.23 15.42
N SER A 50 4.95 -13.32 14.94
CA SER A 50 5.69 -13.29 13.68
C SER A 50 4.77 -12.88 12.52
N HIS A 51 5.28 -12.07 11.58
CA HIS A 51 4.51 -11.61 10.44
C HIS A 51 5.32 -11.56 9.15
N THR A 52 4.62 -11.51 8.02
CA THR A 52 5.19 -11.15 6.71
C THR A 52 4.18 -10.27 5.96
N LEU A 53 4.63 -9.10 5.52
CA LEU A 53 3.81 -8.13 4.78
C LEU A 53 4.08 -8.29 3.29
N LEU A 54 3.08 -8.69 2.50
CA LEU A 54 3.19 -8.86 1.06
C LEU A 54 2.66 -7.61 0.34
N ARG A 55 3.55 -6.76 -0.15
CA ARG A 55 3.21 -5.54 -0.88
C ARG A 55 3.06 -5.84 -2.36
N TYR A 56 1.83 -6.17 -2.75
CA TYR A 56 1.52 -6.51 -4.14
C TYR A 56 1.52 -5.30 -5.05
N GLY A 57 2.12 -5.48 -6.25
CA GLY A 57 2.03 -4.56 -7.37
C GLY A 57 0.75 -4.74 -8.19
N SER A 58 0.81 -4.40 -9.48
CA SER A 58 -0.34 -4.53 -10.39
C SER A 58 -0.56 -5.98 -10.80
N LEU A 59 -1.53 -6.63 -10.16
CA LEU A 59 -1.90 -8.02 -10.48
C LEU A 59 -2.73 -8.10 -11.76
N TYR A 60 -2.46 -9.12 -12.58
CA TYR A 60 -3.27 -9.43 -13.76
C TYR A 60 -3.37 -10.93 -14.01
N GLY A 61 -4.30 -11.36 -14.86
CA GLY A 61 -4.45 -12.74 -15.27
C GLY A 61 -5.89 -13.23 -15.29
N PRO A 62 -6.11 -14.54 -15.47
CA PRO A 62 -7.44 -15.13 -15.49
C PRO A 62 -8.23 -14.85 -14.21
N ARG A 63 -9.55 -14.72 -14.35
CA ARG A 63 -10.50 -14.42 -13.27
C ARG A 63 -10.29 -13.06 -12.61
N SER A 64 -9.55 -12.13 -13.23
CA SER A 64 -9.46 -10.74 -12.76
C SER A 64 -10.84 -10.13 -12.60
N GLN A 65 -11.03 -9.31 -11.58
CA GLN A 65 -12.28 -8.59 -11.33
C GLN A 65 -12.55 -7.58 -12.46
N THR A 66 -13.82 -7.21 -12.64
CA THR A 66 -14.25 -6.30 -13.71
C THR A 66 -13.64 -4.90 -13.61
N TRP A 67 -13.29 -4.47 -12.40
CA TRP A 67 -12.61 -3.20 -12.14
C TRP A 67 -11.09 -3.24 -12.32
N ASN A 68 -10.48 -4.41 -12.63
CA ASN A 68 -9.05 -4.51 -12.92
C ASN A 68 -8.70 -3.72 -14.19
N GLY A 69 -7.75 -2.80 -14.09
CA GLY A 69 -7.41 -1.88 -15.18
C GLY A 69 -6.97 -2.60 -16.45
N LEU A 70 -6.03 -3.56 -16.34
CA LEU A 70 -5.53 -4.29 -17.51
C LEU A 70 -6.64 -5.11 -18.19
N LYS A 71 -7.49 -5.79 -17.40
CA LYS A 71 -8.64 -6.53 -17.95
C LYS A 71 -9.60 -5.60 -18.70
N ARG A 72 -9.84 -4.39 -18.17
CA ARG A 72 -10.69 -3.40 -18.84
C ARG A 72 -10.12 -2.96 -20.18
N TYR A 73 -8.81 -2.68 -20.24
CA TYR A 73 -8.15 -2.29 -21.50
C TYR A 73 -8.23 -3.40 -22.54
N VAL A 74 -7.89 -4.64 -22.16
CA VAL A 74 -8.01 -5.80 -23.05
C VAL A 74 -9.44 -5.96 -23.55
N LYS A 75 -10.43 -5.89 -22.65
CA LYS A 75 -11.84 -6.02 -23.00
C LYS A 75 -12.28 -4.94 -23.99
N GLU A 76 -11.95 -3.68 -23.74
CA GLU A 76 -12.34 -2.55 -24.60
C GLU A 76 -11.72 -2.67 -26.00
N ILE A 77 -10.45 -3.05 -26.09
CA ILE A 77 -9.76 -3.26 -27.35
C ILE A 77 -10.41 -4.43 -28.14
N VAL A 78 -10.66 -5.54 -27.50
CA VAL A 78 -11.23 -6.73 -28.16
C VAL A 78 -12.68 -6.50 -28.61
N GLU A 79 -13.49 -5.82 -27.79
CA GLU A 79 -14.91 -5.61 -28.10
C GLU A 79 -15.15 -4.43 -29.05
N ASN A 80 -14.37 -3.34 -28.95
CA ASN A 80 -14.61 -2.08 -29.63
C ASN A 80 -13.53 -1.70 -30.65
N SER A 81 -12.44 -2.48 -30.76
CA SER A 81 -11.27 -2.20 -31.61
C SER A 81 -10.61 -0.84 -31.36
N LYS A 82 -10.84 -0.25 -30.20
CA LYS A 82 -10.29 1.05 -29.77
C LYS A 82 -10.14 1.12 -28.27
N LEU A 83 -9.36 2.11 -27.79
CA LEU A 83 -9.19 2.37 -26.36
C LEU A 83 -9.12 3.87 -26.10
N ILE A 84 -9.89 4.36 -25.12
CA ILE A 84 -9.67 5.66 -24.50
C ILE A 84 -8.92 5.41 -23.19
N TYR A 85 -7.62 5.75 -23.18
CA TYR A 85 -6.78 5.54 -22.02
C TYR A 85 -6.77 6.78 -21.12
N PRO A 86 -7.14 6.66 -19.83
CA PRO A 86 -7.14 7.80 -18.89
C PRO A 86 -5.73 8.09 -18.40
N GLY A 87 -4.95 8.83 -19.16
CA GLY A 87 -3.58 9.22 -18.88
C GLY A 87 -2.77 9.51 -20.12
N GLY A 88 -1.51 9.93 -19.92
CA GLY A 88 -0.60 10.31 -21.00
C GLY A 88 0.14 9.16 -21.67
N GLY A 89 0.02 7.93 -21.13
CA GLY A 89 0.72 6.75 -21.66
C GLY A 89 2.18 6.61 -21.21
N GLU A 90 2.76 7.61 -20.58
CA GLU A 90 4.14 7.58 -20.09
C GLU A 90 4.28 7.01 -18.66
N GLU A 91 3.17 6.65 -18.03
CA GLU A 91 3.16 6.01 -16.71
C GLU A 91 3.87 4.66 -16.77
N LYS A 92 4.79 4.46 -15.85
CA LYS A 92 5.58 3.24 -15.74
C LYS A 92 5.00 2.31 -14.69
N ARG A 93 4.74 1.07 -15.07
CA ARG A 93 4.18 0.05 -14.17
C ARG A 93 4.88 -1.28 -14.32
N GLU A 94 4.84 -2.02 -13.25
CA GLU A 94 5.21 -3.42 -13.20
C GLU A 94 3.96 -4.26 -12.99
N TYR A 95 3.74 -5.22 -13.88
CA TYR A 95 2.60 -6.12 -13.81
C TYR A 95 3.08 -7.51 -13.43
N ILE A 96 2.43 -8.13 -12.46
CA ILE A 96 2.72 -9.50 -12.06
C ILE A 96 1.53 -10.40 -12.38
N HIS A 97 1.80 -11.54 -13.02
CA HIS A 97 0.77 -12.52 -13.29
C HIS A 97 0.29 -13.16 -11.98
N VAL A 98 -1.03 -13.40 -11.85
CA VAL A 98 -1.64 -13.90 -10.61
C VAL A 98 -1.07 -15.26 -10.18
N LYS A 99 -0.64 -16.12 -11.11
CA LYS A 99 -0.01 -17.41 -10.78
C LYS A 99 1.38 -17.21 -10.15
N ASP A 100 2.14 -16.22 -10.62
CA ASP A 100 3.45 -15.92 -10.05
C ASP A 100 3.31 -15.27 -8.68
N ALA A 101 2.35 -14.35 -8.53
CA ALA A 101 2.04 -13.79 -7.24
C ALA A 101 1.60 -14.86 -6.23
N ALA A 102 0.79 -15.83 -6.66
CA ALA A 102 0.38 -16.95 -5.80
C ALA A 102 1.58 -17.82 -5.39
N ARG A 103 2.49 -18.15 -6.34
CA ARG A 103 3.70 -18.92 -6.05
C ARG A 103 4.58 -18.20 -5.04
N LEU A 104 4.90 -16.91 -5.28
CA LEU A 104 5.68 -16.11 -4.35
C LEU A 104 5.01 -15.99 -2.98
N SER A 105 3.68 -15.98 -2.92
CA SER A 105 2.94 -15.96 -1.65
C SER A 105 3.06 -17.27 -0.85
N VAL A 106 3.39 -18.37 -1.52
CA VAL A 106 3.74 -19.64 -0.87
C VAL A 106 5.22 -19.67 -0.50
N ASP A 107 6.09 -19.18 -1.38
CA ASP A 107 7.54 -19.17 -1.15
C ASP A 107 7.92 -18.37 0.11
N VAL A 108 7.16 -17.31 0.44
CA VAL A 108 7.39 -16.51 1.65
C VAL A 108 7.04 -17.22 2.97
N LEU A 109 6.53 -18.45 2.92
CA LEU A 109 6.38 -19.30 4.10
C LEU A 109 7.72 -19.76 4.66
N ASP A 110 8.79 -19.69 3.88
CA ASP A 110 10.14 -19.92 4.36
C ASP A 110 10.50 -18.96 5.52
N ASP A 111 11.21 -19.46 6.50
CA ASP A 111 11.56 -18.73 7.74
C ASP A 111 12.45 -17.52 7.50
N SER A 112 13.19 -17.49 6.40
CA SER A 112 14.00 -16.33 5.99
C SER A 112 13.18 -15.08 5.73
N HIS A 113 11.85 -15.20 5.57
CA HIS A 113 10.93 -14.08 5.32
C HIS A 113 10.12 -13.65 6.56
N LYS A 114 10.43 -14.21 7.75
CA LYS A 114 9.80 -13.78 9.00
C LYS A 114 10.13 -12.31 9.32
N ASN A 115 9.12 -11.58 9.78
CA ASN A 115 9.21 -10.19 10.22
C ASN A 115 9.76 -9.25 9.14
N GLN A 116 9.34 -9.48 7.89
CA GLN A 116 9.76 -8.69 6.73
C GLN A 116 8.57 -8.18 5.92
N ALA A 117 8.81 -7.07 5.23
CA ALA A 117 7.94 -6.58 4.17
C ALA A 117 8.55 -6.96 2.81
N ILE A 118 7.82 -7.74 2.03
CA ILE A 118 8.24 -8.29 0.73
C ILE A 118 7.44 -7.62 -0.38
N THR A 119 8.14 -7.08 -1.36
CA THR A 119 7.51 -6.57 -2.58
C THR A 119 7.25 -7.70 -3.55
N VAL A 120 5.99 -7.84 -3.98
CA VAL A 120 5.53 -8.87 -4.91
C VAL A 120 5.03 -8.17 -6.17
N THR A 121 5.93 -7.96 -7.14
CA THR A 121 5.63 -7.29 -8.41
C THR A 121 6.32 -7.99 -9.57
N GLY A 122 6.05 -7.56 -10.80
CA GLY A 122 6.71 -8.11 -11.98
C GLY A 122 8.17 -7.64 -12.12
N VAL A 123 8.88 -8.26 -13.01
CA VAL A 123 10.30 -7.98 -13.28
C VAL A 123 10.50 -7.00 -14.43
N GLN A 124 9.45 -6.70 -15.18
CA GLN A 124 9.51 -5.82 -16.34
C GLN A 124 8.78 -4.51 -16.07
N VAL A 125 9.48 -3.40 -16.24
CA VAL A 125 8.91 -2.05 -16.20
C VAL A 125 8.43 -1.68 -17.59
N LEU A 126 7.13 -1.46 -17.77
CA LEU A 126 6.53 -1.05 -19.03
C LEU A 126 5.88 0.34 -18.89
N LYS A 127 6.00 1.14 -19.95
CA LYS A 127 5.14 2.32 -20.12
C LYS A 127 3.74 1.87 -20.48
N SER A 128 2.73 2.62 -20.05
CA SER A 128 1.33 2.32 -20.37
C SER A 128 1.09 2.26 -21.87
N LYS A 129 1.71 3.13 -22.66
CA LYS A 129 1.62 3.09 -24.13
C LYS A 129 2.20 1.79 -24.73
N GLU A 130 3.35 1.33 -24.24
CA GLU A 130 3.98 0.10 -24.71
C GLU A 130 3.10 -1.13 -24.41
N LEU A 131 2.49 -1.15 -23.22
CA LEU A 131 1.52 -2.17 -22.85
C LEU A 131 0.29 -2.16 -23.76
N ILE A 132 -0.25 -0.99 -24.08
CA ILE A 132 -1.43 -0.83 -24.93
C ILE A 132 -1.12 -1.30 -26.35
N GLU A 133 0.02 -0.87 -26.92
CA GLU A 133 0.50 -1.34 -28.24
C GLU A 133 0.62 -2.87 -28.28
N MET A 134 1.21 -3.47 -27.24
CA MET A 134 1.31 -4.92 -27.10
C MET A 134 -0.07 -5.61 -27.08
N ILE A 135 -1.07 -5.02 -26.40
CA ILE A 135 -2.42 -5.59 -26.38
C ILE A 135 -3.06 -5.58 -27.77
N PHE A 136 -2.94 -4.48 -28.52
CA PHE A 136 -3.45 -4.39 -29.89
C PHE A 136 -2.76 -5.41 -30.81
N GLU A 137 -1.44 -5.53 -30.71
CA GLU A 137 -0.66 -6.52 -31.49
C GLU A 137 -1.09 -7.96 -31.19
N ILE A 138 -1.20 -8.32 -29.91
CA ILE A 138 -1.64 -9.67 -29.50
C ILE A 138 -3.07 -9.96 -29.95
N ALA A 139 -3.95 -8.95 -29.90
CA ALA A 139 -5.33 -9.09 -30.37
C ALA A 139 -5.46 -9.14 -31.90
N GLY A 140 -4.41 -8.81 -32.66
CA GLY A 140 -4.46 -8.73 -34.12
C GLY A 140 -5.31 -7.57 -34.64
N ILE A 141 -5.43 -6.49 -33.86
CA ILE A 141 -6.26 -5.30 -34.15
C ILE A 141 -5.33 -4.12 -34.42
N MET A 142 -5.66 -3.32 -35.45
CA MET A 142 -4.91 -2.10 -35.73
C MET A 142 -5.08 -1.10 -34.56
N PRO A 143 -3.99 -0.49 -34.08
CA PRO A 143 -4.04 0.42 -32.96
C PRO A 143 -4.94 1.63 -33.22
N ASP A 144 -5.95 1.82 -32.37
CA ASP A 144 -6.80 3.02 -32.30
C ASP A 144 -6.91 3.41 -30.81
N VAL A 145 -5.99 4.26 -30.36
CA VAL A 145 -5.91 4.71 -28.97
C VAL A 145 -5.94 6.21 -28.85
N THR A 146 -6.79 6.70 -27.95
CA THR A 146 -6.82 8.10 -27.52
C THR A 146 -6.31 8.21 -26.10
N PHE A 147 -5.25 8.99 -25.88
CA PHE A 147 -4.74 9.30 -24.55
C PHE A 147 -5.45 10.54 -24.01
N ASP A 148 -6.22 10.38 -22.94
CA ASP A 148 -6.95 11.47 -22.29
C ASP A 148 -6.28 11.79 -20.91
N ASP A 149 -5.46 12.82 -20.89
CA ASP A 149 -4.80 13.35 -19.69
C ASP A 149 -5.58 14.51 -19.06
N SER A 150 -6.85 14.69 -19.42
CA SER A 150 -7.72 15.78 -18.92
C SER A 150 -8.11 15.58 -17.46
N ASP A 151 -8.23 14.34 -16.99
CA ASP A 151 -8.54 14.03 -15.61
C ASP A 151 -7.26 14.14 -14.73
N ARG A 152 -7.07 15.32 -14.16
CA ARG A 152 -5.97 15.63 -13.25
C ARG A 152 -6.08 14.93 -11.87
N GLN A 153 -7.18 14.29 -11.58
CA GLN A 153 -7.33 13.46 -10.38
C GLN A 153 -6.65 12.11 -10.58
N ARG A 154 -5.33 12.12 -10.59
CA ARG A 154 -4.53 10.89 -10.67
C ARG A 154 -4.74 10.06 -9.41
N HIS A 155 -5.58 9.05 -9.50
CA HIS A 155 -5.80 8.08 -8.41
C HIS A 155 -4.69 7.02 -8.31
N HIS A 156 -3.80 6.95 -9.31
CA HIS A 156 -2.71 6.00 -9.41
C HIS A 156 -1.34 6.67 -9.43
N TYR A 157 -0.33 5.95 -8.94
CA TYR A 157 1.06 6.40 -9.06
C TYR A 157 1.52 6.40 -10.53
N VAL A 158 2.36 7.37 -10.90
CA VAL A 158 2.94 7.50 -12.26
C VAL A 158 4.06 6.49 -12.47
N THR A 159 4.82 6.18 -11.43
CA THR A 159 5.88 5.16 -11.43
C THR A 159 5.69 4.27 -10.22
N THR A 160 5.88 2.96 -10.38
CA THR A 160 5.81 2.01 -9.26
C THR A 160 6.72 2.47 -8.12
N PRO A 161 6.19 2.75 -6.91
CA PRO A 161 6.97 3.30 -5.82
C PRO A 161 7.68 2.18 -5.05
N TYR A 162 8.97 2.38 -4.71
CA TYR A 162 9.77 1.45 -3.90
C TYR A 162 10.18 2.03 -2.55
N ARG A 163 9.80 3.26 -2.25
CA ARG A 163 10.20 3.95 -1.01
C ARG A 163 8.99 4.54 -0.31
N TYR A 164 8.98 4.41 0.98
CA TYR A 164 8.15 5.24 1.84
C TYR A 164 8.77 6.65 1.92
N THR A 165 7.97 7.68 1.65
CA THR A 165 8.33 9.07 1.92
C THR A 165 7.67 9.46 3.23
N PRO A 166 8.39 9.54 4.36
CA PRO A 166 7.81 9.92 5.63
C PRO A 166 7.29 11.35 5.56
N LYS A 167 6.13 11.57 6.14
CA LYS A 167 5.61 12.93 6.33
C LYS A 167 6.45 13.60 7.40
N GLN A 168 7.06 14.74 7.07
CA GLN A 168 7.76 15.55 8.05
C GLN A 168 6.75 16.47 8.75
N ALA A 169 6.81 16.51 10.09
CA ALA A 169 6.11 17.48 10.88
C ALA A 169 7.01 18.67 11.18
N LYS A 170 6.46 19.88 11.15
CA LYS A 170 7.14 21.09 11.60
C LYS A 170 6.95 21.20 13.11
N LYS A 171 8.06 21.23 13.86
CA LYS A 171 8.03 21.51 15.29
C LYS A 171 7.74 23.00 15.51
N LEU A 172 6.71 23.29 16.27
CA LEU A 172 6.46 24.64 16.76
C LEU A 172 7.13 24.78 18.13
N ILE A 173 7.89 25.85 18.28
CA ILE A 173 8.52 26.22 19.55
C ILE A 173 7.79 27.49 20.02
N PRO A 174 7.13 27.47 21.20
CA PRO A 174 6.47 28.65 21.73
C PRO A 174 7.52 29.69 22.14
N ASN A 175 7.14 30.97 22.09
CA ASN A 175 8.00 32.06 22.56
C ASN A 175 8.13 32.05 24.09
N GLU A 176 7.11 31.56 24.77
CA GLU A 176 7.06 31.39 26.22
C GLU A 176 6.70 29.92 26.52
N PHE A 177 7.33 29.34 27.50
CA PHE A 177 7.08 27.98 27.94
C PHE A 177 7.20 27.86 29.45
N ILE A 178 6.43 26.93 30.01
CA ILE A 178 6.55 26.55 31.41
C ILE A 178 7.78 25.66 31.57
N ASP A 179 8.67 26.01 32.48
CA ASP A 179 9.82 25.15 32.81
C ASP A 179 9.34 23.81 33.35
N LEU A 180 10.07 22.74 33.04
CA LEU A 180 9.68 21.39 33.45
C LEU A 180 9.59 21.26 34.99
N GLY A 181 10.46 21.93 35.73
CA GLY A 181 10.44 21.94 37.19
C GLY A 181 9.19 22.59 37.74
N GLU A 182 8.78 23.73 37.16
CA GLU A 182 7.53 24.43 37.50
C GLU A 182 6.32 23.54 37.22
N GLY A 183 6.23 22.92 36.02
CA GLY A 183 5.13 22.03 35.68
C GLY A 183 5.07 20.78 36.58
N ILE A 184 6.21 20.23 37.00
CA ILE A 184 6.23 19.14 37.99
C ILE A 184 5.73 19.62 39.38
N LEU A 185 6.11 20.81 39.81
CA LEU A 185 5.63 21.35 41.05
C LEU A 185 4.11 21.51 41.08
N GLU A 186 3.51 21.99 39.98
CA GLU A 186 2.06 22.08 39.83
C GLU A 186 1.38 20.70 39.99
N LEU A 187 1.92 19.66 39.37
CA LEU A 187 1.38 18.30 39.50
C LEU A 187 1.48 17.76 40.94
N VAL A 188 2.59 18.03 41.61
CA VAL A 188 2.78 17.63 43.02
C VAL A 188 1.75 18.31 43.91
N ASP A 189 1.54 19.61 43.73
CA ASP A 189 0.56 20.40 44.50
C ASP A 189 -0.88 19.90 44.25
N GLU A 190 -1.22 19.56 43.01
CA GLU A 190 -2.52 18.98 42.65
C GLU A 190 -2.77 17.68 43.41
N LEU A 191 -1.82 16.75 43.38
CA LEU A 191 -1.92 15.45 44.04
C LEU A 191 -2.05 15.59 45.57
N TYR A 192 -1.34 16.53 46.17
CA TYR A 192 -1.50 16.81 47.61
C TYR A 192 -2.87 17.36 47.98
N ARG A 193 -3.48 18.20 47.14
CA ARG A 193 -4.83 18.70 47.34
C ARG A 193 -5.89 17.62 47.24
N GLU A 194 -5.78 16.75 46.20
CA GLU A 194 -6.67 15.60 46.00
C GLU A 194 -6.62 14.63 47.19
N SER A 195 -5.42 14.33 47.68
CA SER A 195 -5.24 13.41 48.83
C SER A 195 -5.85 13.96 50.13
N LYS A 196 -5.93 15.30 50.28
CA LYS A 196 -6.54 15.94 51.44
C LYS A 196 -8.06 16.06 51.34
N SER A 197 -8.61 16.13 50.12
CA SER A 197 -10.08 16.20 49.90
C SER A 197 -10.75 14.82 49.94
N SER A 198 -9.97 13.73 49.91
CA SER A 198 -10.45 12.35 49.98
C SER A 198 -10.41 11.76 51.40
N ARG A 199 -10.06 12.59 52.40
CA ARG A 199 -10.09 12.27 53.83
C ARG A 199 -11.18 13.06 54.52
#